data_6de2792034b6ce1d9aa42acbd16bccdc
#
_entry.id   6de2792034b6ce1d9aa42acbd16bccdc
#
_cell.length_a   1.000
_cell.length_b   1.000
_cell.length_c   1.000
_cell.angle_alpha   90.00
_cell.angle_beta   90.00
_cell.angle_gamma   90.00
#
_symmetry.space_group_name_H-M   'P 1'
#
loop_
_entity.id
_entity.type
_entity.pdbx_description
1 polymer ?
#
loop_
_entity_poly.entity_id
_entity_poly.type
_entity_poly.pdbx_seq_one_letter_code
_entity_poly.pdbx_strand_id
1 'polypeptide(L)'
;MRHPRVLQLIMDSLRYWVLEMHVDGFRFDLAATLARELHEVDRLGAFLDIIHQDPVLSQAKLIAEPWDLGEGGYQVGKFPVGWAEWNDRYRDALRSYWKGDGGLIGELAYRVTGSSDLYERSGRRPYASVNFVTAHDGFTLRDLVSYNEKHNEANGEDNRDGTNSNRSWNCGVEGPTDDPAINALRLQQSRNFVATLLLSQGVPMLLAGDEIGHTQLGNNNAYCQDNEISWLNWESTDQDRELLAFVQRMITLRKRHPVFHRRNFFQGRPIKGAGVKDILWLTPSGLEMTDDEWKQSHAQTLGVLLSGEALDERGDRGEAIKDNNFLLLLNANHEAKPFTLPTIAQDAHWRALVDTTWNDHTRRSMHDSGQPYPLQGRSLALLIEHRRGDRRG
;
A
#
# COMPACT_ATOMS: atom_id res chain seq x y z
N MET A 1 11.44 -19.33 21.95
CA MET A 1 12.30 -20.41 21.40
C MET A 1 13.36 -20.77 22.42
N ARG A 2 13.32 -21.99 23.00
CA ARG A 2 14.09 -22.30 24.22
C ARG A 2 15.17 -23.34 24.06
N HIS A 3 15.02 -24.26 23.09
CA HIS A 3 15.98 -25.36 22.97
C HIS A 3 17.21 -24.89 22.20
N PRO A 4 18.43 -24.91 22.79
CA PRO A 4 19.61 -24.33 22.16
C PRO A 4 19.99 -24.98 20.81
N ARG A 5 19.70 -26.27 20.63
CA ARG A 5 19.95 -26.94 19.34
C ARG A 5 18.99 -26.53 18.24
N VAL A 6 17.72 -26.22 18.59
CA VAL A 6 16.76 -25.65 17.63
C VAL A 6 17.20 -24.25 17.20
N LEU A 7 17.60 -23.41 18.15
CA LEU A 7 18.12 -22.09 17.86
C LEU A 7 19.38 -22.17 16.99
N GLN A 8 20.32 -23.09 17.31
CA GLN A 8 21.51 -23.32 16.50
C GLN A 8 21.14 -23.72 15.07
N LEU A 9 20.21 -24.67 14.89
CA LEU A 9 19.79 -25.15 13.56
C LEU A 9 19.23 -23.98 12.73
N ILE A 10 18.40 -23.14 13.33
CA ILE A 10 17.82 -21.96 12.64
C ILE A 10 18.93 -20.98 12.24
N MET A 11 19.79 -20.61 13.17
CA MET A 11 20.88 -19.65 12.88
C MET A 11 21.86 -20.17 11.82
N ASP A 12 22.23 -21.45 11.88
CA ASP A 12 23.12 -22.07 10.89
C ASP A 12 22.44 -22.13 9.51
N SER A 13 21.15 -22.46 9.46
CA SER A 13 20.36 -22.44 8.22
C SER A 13 20.30 -21.03 7.61
N LEU A 14 19.99 -20.01 8.40
CA LEU A 14 19.91 -18.63 7.91
C LEU A 14 21.28 -18.15 7.36
N ARG A 15 22.37 -18.44 8.09
CA ARG A 15 23.73 -18.12 7.59
C ARG A 15 24.07 -18.84 6.30
N TYR A 16 23.71 -20.12 6.18
CA TYR A 16 23.92 -20.89 4.95
C TYR A 16 23.22 -20.24 3.77
N TRP A 17 21.96 -19.85 3.91
CA TRP A 17 21.22 -19.21 2.84
C TRP A 17 21.82 -17.86 2.42
N VAL A 18 22.37 -17.08 3.35
CA VAL A 18 23.04 -15.82 3.01
C VAL A 18 24.41 -16.06 2.38
N LEU A 19 25.25 -16.92 3.01
CA LEU A 19 26.66 -17.06 2.62
C LEU A 19 26.86 -17.94 1.39
N GLU A 20 26.09 -19.03 1.28
CA GLU A 20 26.25 -20.02 0.21
C GLU A 20 25.23 -19.83 -0.91
N MET A 21 23.99 -19.48 -0.57
CA MET A 21 22.91 -19.34 -1.54
C MET A 21 22.67 -17.88 -1.97
N HIS A 22 23.37 -16.93 -1.33
CA HIS A 22 23.39 -15.49 -1.66
C HIS A 22 22.02 -14.80 -1.63
N VAL A 23 21.13 -15.19 -0.71
CA VAL A 23 19.88 -14.47 -0.50
C VAL A 23 20.12 -13.16 0.23
N ASP A 24 19.33 -12.11 -0.08
CA ASP A 24 19.47 -10.77 0.49
C ASP A 24 18.69 -10.59 1.81
N GLY A 25 17.86 -11.56 2.18
CA GLY A 25 17.05 -11.47 3.39
C GLY A 25 15.98 -12.56 3.48
N PHE A 26 15.13 -12.44 4.50
CA PHE A 26 14.13 -13.45 4.84
C PHE A 26 12.79 -12.79 5.20
N ARG A 27 11.71 -13.43 4.79
CA ARG A 27 10.39 -13.26 5.39
C ARG A 27 10.12 -14.44 6.31
N PHE A 28 9.83 -14.15 7.56
CA PHE A 28 9.54 -15.15 8.59
C PHE A 28 8.05 -15.35 8.72
N ASP A 29 7.62 -16.58 8.44
CA ASP A 29 6.25 -17.01 8.62
C ASP A 29 5.89 -17.05 10.09
N LEU A 30 4.68 -16.57 10.46
CA LEU A 30 4.22 -16.53 11.85
C LEU A 30 5.32 -16.09 12.84
N ALA A 31 6.02 -15.00 12.51
CA ALA A 31 7.25 -14.60 13.18
C ALA A 31 7.10 -14.34 14.70
N ALA A 32 5.90 -14.03 15.18
CA ALA A 32 5.61 -13.90 16.58
C ALA A 32 5.91 -15.19 17.37
N THR A 33 5.77 -16.37 16.74
CA THR A 33 6.13 -17.67 17.32
C THR A 33 7.59 -17.77 17.70
N LEU A 34 8.49 -17.15 16.93
CA LEU A 34 9.94 -17.16 17.19
C LEU A 34 10.32 -16.31 18.41
N ALA A 35 9.52 -15.29 18.70
CA ALA A 35 9.70 -14.39 19.83
C ALA A 35 8.99 -14.88 21.11
N ARG A 36 8.31 -16.04 21.10
CA ARG A 36 7.64 -16.57 22.29
C ARG A 36 8.64 -17.12 23.29
N GLU A 37 8.56 -16.57 24.52
CA GLU A 37 9.20 -17.09 25.71
C GLU A 37 8.11 -17.66 26.64
N LEU A 38 8.25 -18.89 27.09
CA LEU A 38 7.20 -19.60 27.85
C LEU A 38 5.85 -19.64 27.12
N HIS A 39 4.99 -18.68 27.38
CA HIS A 39 3.64 -18.57 26.84
C HIS A 39 3.40 -17.20 26.16
N GLU A 40 4.17 -16.17 26.48
CA GLU A 40 4.01 -14.82 25.98
C GLU A 40 5.02 -14.49 24.88
N VAL A 41 4.63 -13.57 24.01
CA VAL A 41 5.54 -13.01 23.01
C VAL A 41 6.39 -11.93 23.68
N ASP A 42 7.68 -12.15 23.75
CA ASP A 42 8.64 -11.19 24.29
C ASP A 42 9.39 -10.48 23.14
N ARG A 43 9.32 -9.16 23.13
CA ARG A 43 10.05 -8.30 22.18
C ARG A 43 11.57 -8.39 22.34
N LEU A 44 12.03 -8.80 23.51
CA LEU A 44 13.43 -9.05 23.85
C LEU A 44 13.73 -10.56 23.87
N GLY A 45 12.91 -11.35 23.21
CA GLY A 45 13.11 -12.78 23.09
C GLY A 45 14.49 -13.12 22.50
N ALA A 46 15.12 -14.15 23.04
CA ALA A 46 16.50 -14.53 22.74
C ALA A 46 16.78 -14.66 21.23
N PHE A 47 15.82 -15.11 20.43
CA PHE A 47 15.97 -15.21 18.97
C PHE A 47 16.19 -13.84 18.34
N LEU A 48 15.42 -12.82 18.73
CA LEU A 48 15.51 -11.48 18.15
C LEU A 48 16.85 -10.81 18.48
N ASP A 49 17.37 -11.00 19.70
CA ASP A 49 18.68 -10.48 20.08
C ASP A 49 19.81 -11.21 19.37
N ILE A 50 19.71 -12.54 19.25
CA ILE A 50 20.75 -13.36 18.62
C ILE A 50 20.86 -13.05 17.12
N ILE A 51 19.75 -12.91 16.39
CA ILE A 51 19.78 -12.58 14.96
C ILE A 51 20.35 -11.17 14.71
N HIS A 52 20.07 -10.21 15.60
CA HIS A 52 20.57 -8.84 15.48
C HIS A 52 22.07 -8.71 15.74
N GLN A 53 22.63 -9.49 16.65
CA GLN A 53 24.07 -9.48 16.95
C GLN A 53 24.89 -10.30 15.97
N ASP A 54 24.26 -11.16 15.17
CA ASP A 54 24.96 -12.01 14.23
C ASP A 54 25.62 -11.18 13.12
N PRO A 55 26.93 -11.31 12.87
CA PRO A 55 27.64 -10.45 11.93
C PRO A 55 27.21 -10.62 10.46
N VAL A 56 26.60 -11.75 10.12
CA VAL A 56 26.06 -12.04 8.78
C VAL A 56 24.62 -11.56 8.68
N LEU A 57 23.78 -12.02 9.60
CA LEU A 57 22.33 -11.81 9.52
C LEU A 57 21.91 -10.37 9.87
N SER A 58 22.71 -9.64 10.66
CA SER A 58 22.46 -8.21 10.92
C SER A 58 22.52 -7.31 9.69
N GLN A 59 23.10 -7.80 8.58
CA GLN A 59 23.17 -7.11 7.30
C GLN A 59 22.06 -7.52 6.32
N ALA A 60 21.35 -8.60 6.64
CA ALA A 60 20.27 -9.12 5.80
C ALA A 60 18.96 -8.36 6.06
N LYS A 61 18.07 -8.35 5.08
CA LYS A 61 16.70 -7.82 5.27
C LYS A 61 15.88 -8.80 6.08
N LEU A 62 15.29 -8.33 7.18
CA LEU A 62 14.44 -9.11 8.06
C LEU A 62 13.01 -8.61 7.96
N ILE A 63 12.10 -9.46 7.51
CA ILE A 63 10.68 -9.15 7.32
C ILE A 63 9.87 -10.13 8.16
N ALA A 64 9.01 -9.62 9.01
CA ALA A 64 8.12 -10.42 9.82
C ALA A 64 6.72 -10.49 9.22
N GLU A 65 6.12 -11.66 9.26
CA GLU A 65 4.69 -11.79 9.40
C GLU A 65 4.38 -11.63 10.90
N PRO A 66 3.87 -10.46 11.32
CA PRO A 66 3.92 -10.05 12.72
C PRO A 66 2.74 -10.57 13.54
N TRP A 67 2.32 -11.81 13.32
CA TRP A 67 1.28 -12.51 14.08
C TRP A 67 1.56 -14.00 14.19
N ASP A 68 0.80 -14.66 15.06
CA ASP A 68 0.63 -16.11 15.14
C ASP A 68 -0.76 -16.46 15.68
N LEU A 69 -1.09 -17.76 15.75
CA LEU A 69 -2.40 -18.25 16.18
C LEU A 69 -2.58 -18.31 17.70
N GLY A 70 -1.53 -18.07 18.48
CA GLY A 70 -1.57 -18.16 19.94
C GLY A 70 -2.09 -16.90 20.61
N GLU A 71 -2.40 -16.99 21.89
CA GLU A 71 -2.80 -15.85 22.72
C GLU A 71 -1.72 -14.75 22.66
N GLY A 72 -2.14 -13.48 22.49
CA GLY A 72 -1.23 -12.36 22.34
C GLY A 72 -0.38 -12.39 21.05
N GLY A 73 -0.68 -13.26 20.09
CA GLY A 73 0.12 -13.47 18.88
C GLY A 73 0.15 -12.29 17.91
N TYR A 74 -0.83 -11.38 17.94
CA TYR A 74 -0.87 -10.21 17.08
C TYR A 74 0.13 -9.14 17.55
N GLN A 75 1.22 -8.97 16.78
CA GLN A 75 2.38 -8.15 17.14
C GLN A 75 2.72 -7.05 16.11
N VAL A 76 1.77 -6.65 15.26
CA VAL A 76 1.96 -5.56 14.29
C VAL A 76 2.41 -4.27 15.01
N GLY A 77 3.47 -3.67 14.53
CA GLY A 77 4.10 -2.48 15.14
C GLY A 77 5.06 -2.78 16.31
N LYS A 78 5.30 -4.05 16.63
CA LYS A 78 6.03 -4.42 17.87
C LYS A 78 7.38 -5.08 17.66
N PHE A 79 7.77 -5.43 16.44
CA PHE A 79 9.10 -5.96 16.15
C PHE A 79 10.19 -4.89 16.35
N PRO A 80 11.45 -5.29 16.63
CA PRO A 80 12.52 -4.33 16.92
C PRO A 80 12.96 -3.53 15.67
N VAL A 81 13.78 -2.50 15.90
CA VAL A 81 14.44 -1.74 14.83
C VAL A 81 15.25 -2.70 13.96
N GLY A 82 15.25 -2.48 12.64
CA GLY A 82 15.88 -3.37 11.65
C GLY A 82 14.91 -4.38 11.02
N TRP A 83 13.74 -4.61 11.62
CA TRP A 83 12.70 -5.44 11.03
C TRP A 83 11.68 -4.61 10.24
N ALA A 84 11.30 -5.11 9.08
CA ALA A 84 10.07 -4.71 8.39
C ALA A 84 8.95 -5.69 8.74
N GLU A 85 7.71 -5.25 8.62
CA GLU A 85 6.53 -6.06 8.95
C GLU A 85 5.52 -6.01 7.82
N TRP A 86 4.90 -7.14 7.50
CA TRP A 86 3.68 -7.15 6.71
C TRP A 86 2.60 -6.40 7.47
N ASN A 87 2.03 -5.37 6.85
CA ASN A 87 1.07 -4.47 7.49
C ASN A 87 -0.36 -4.82 7.08
N ASP A 88 -1.02 -5.69 7.83
CA ASP A 88 -2.42 -6.06 7.62
C ASP A 88 -3.39 -4.91 7.85
N ARG A 89 -3.04 -3.94 8.74
CA ARG A 89 -3.84 -2.73 8.92
C ARG A 89 -3.87 -1.87 7.66
N TYR A 90 -2.77 -1.81 6.91
CA TYR A 90 -2.75 -1.16 5.61
C TYR A 90 -3.70 -1.86 4.65
N ARG A 91 -3.59 -3.18 4.51
CA ARG A 91 -4.48 -4.01 3.68
C ARG A 91 -5.95 -3.75 4.00
N ASP A 92 -6.30 -3.87 5.26
CA ASP A 92 -7.68 -3.81 5.70
C ASP A 92 -8.28 -2.41 5.54
N ALA A 93 -7.51 -1.36 5.85
CA ALA A 93 -7.94 0.02 5.64
C ALA A 93 -8.19 0.33 4.17
N LEU A 94 -7.28 -0.08 3.27
CA LEU A 94 -7.45 0.15 1.83
C LEU A 94 -8.64 -0.61 1.26
N ARG A 95 -8.78 -1.88 1.62
CA ARG A 95 -9.90 -2.71 1.14
C ARG A 95 -11.23 -2.11 1.57
N SER A 96 -11.38 -1.77 2.85
CA SER A 96 -12.60 -1.14 3.37
C SER A 96 -12.85 0.24 2.77
N TYR A 97 -11.82 1.06 2.58
CA TYR A 97 -11.96 2.38 1.98
C TYR A 97 -12.49 2.29 0.53
N TRP A 98 -11.84 1.52 -0.34
CA TRP A 98 -12.24 1.40 -1.74
C TRP A 98 -13.54 0.60 -1.94
N LYS A 99 -13.92 -0.23 -0.97
CA LYS A 99 -15.27 -0.81 -0.90
C LYS A 99 -16.34 0.27 -0.68
N GLY A 100 -15.98 1.40 -0.02
CA GLY A 100 -16.88 2.51 0.27
C GLY A 100 -17.40 2.52 1.70
N ASP A 101 -16.72 1.82 2.64
CA ASP A 101 -17.06 1.88 4.05
C ASP A 101 -16.76 3.30 4.59
N GLY A 102 -17.61 3.80 5.48
CA GLY A 102 -17.46 5.13 6.05
C GLY A 102 -16.49 5.20 7.23
N GLY A 103 -16.11 6.43 7.64
CA GLY A 103 -15.32 6.68 8.85
C GLY A 103 -13.84 6.27 8.78
N LEU A 104 -13.30 6.06 7.59
CA LEU A 104 -11.95 5.50 7.39
C LEU A 104 -10.88 6.53 7.01
N ILE A 105 -11.22 7.80 6.77
CA ILE A 105 -10.24 8.79 6.28
C ILE A 105 -9.06 8.98 7.24
N GLY A 106 -9.29 8.96 8.56
CA GLY A 106 -8.22 9.06 9.55
C GLY A 106 -7.30 7.85 9.55
N GLU A 107 -7.87 6.63 9.49
CA GLU A 107 -7.07 5.40 9.38
C GLU A 107 -6.31 5.36 8.05
N LEU A 108 -6.96 5.70 6.94
CA LEU A 108 -6.32 5.78 5.63
C LEU A 108 -5.14 6.76 5.63
N ALA A 109 -5.29 7.93 6.27
CA ALA A 109 -4.23 8.92 6.37
C ALA A 109 -2.97 8.34 7.02
N TYR A 110 -3.11 7.62 8.14
CA TYR A 110 -1.97 6.92 8.74
C TYR A 110 -1.37 5.88 7.79
N ARG A 111 -2.21 5.10 7.11
CA ARG A 111 -1.73 4.00 6.24
C ARG A 111 -0.94 4.54 5.05
N VAL A 112 -1.48 5.52 4.32
CA VAL A 112 -0.79 6.07 3.12
C VAL A 112 0.47 6.87 3.46
N THR A 113 0.64 7.30 4.71
CA THR A 113 1.84 8.02 5.17
C THR A 113 2.88 7.15 5.89
N GLY A 114 2.75 5.82 5.82
CA GLY A 114 3.76 4.89 6.33
C GLY A 114 3.49 4.39 7.73
N SER A 115 2.26 4.57 8.27
CA SER A 115 1.81 4.02 9.55
C SER A 115 2.67 4.46 10.74
N SER A 116 2.84 5.77 10.90
CA SER A 116 3.64 6.37 11.99
C SER A 116 3.14 5.98 13.39
N ASP A 117 1.82 5.77 13.54
CA ASP A 117 1.18 5.26 14.76
C ASP A 117 1.71 3.89 15.20
N LEU A 118 2.17 3.06 14.25
CA LEU A 118 2.72 1.73 14.50
C LEU A 118 4.25 1.75 14.71
N TYR A 119 4.97 2.59 13.96
CA TYR A 119 6.41 2.43 13.81
C TYR A 119 7.25 3.58 14.37
N GLU A 120 6.75 4.82 14.37
CA GLU A 120 7.57 6.00 14.71
C GLU A 120 8.05 5.99 16.17
N ARG A 121 7.16 5.63 17.11
CA ARG A 121 7.49 5.61 18.55
C ARG A 121 8.56 4.59 18.90
N SER A 122 8.75 3.54 18.10
CA SER A 122 9.81 2.54 18.28
C SER A 122 11.12 2.93 17.60
N GLY A 123 11.21 4.13 17.00
CA GLY A 123 12.39 4.59 16.27
C GLY A 123 12.52 4.02 14.86
N ARG A 124 11.52 3.26 14.40
CA ARG A 124 11.49 2.75 13.03
C ARG A 124 11.05 3.83 12.03
N ARG A 125 11.19 3.54 10.76
CA ARG A 125 10.96 4.46 9.64
C ARG A 125 9.81 3.96 8.77
N PRO A 126 9.30 4.76 7.80
CA PRO A 126 8.22 4.33 6.91
C PRO A 126 8.45 2.98 6.22
N TYR A 127 9.70 2.67 5.86
CA TYR A 127 10.07 1.40 5.23
C TYR A 127 9.94 0.16 6.13
N ALA A 128 9.65 0.33 7.43
CA ALA A 128 9.28 -0.79 8.30
C ALA A 128 7.90 -1.37 7.92
N SER A 129 7.06 -0.59 7.25
CA SER A 129 5.76 -1.03 6.73
C SER A 129 5.93 -1.66 5.37
N VAL A 130 5.76 -2.98 5.25
CA VAL A 130 5.50 -3.65 3.97
C VAL A 130 4.01 -3.58 3.71
N ASN A 131 3.64 -2.70 2.79
CA ASN A 131 2.26 -2.42 2.41
C ASN A 131 1.80 -3.42 1.36
N PHE A 132 0.62 -3.97 1.50
CA PHE A 132 0.02 -4.85 0.50
C PHE A 132 -1.50 -4.72 0.48
N VAL A 133 -2.09 -5.05 -0.66
CA VAL A 133 -3.54 -5.21 -0.82
C VAL A 133 -3.90 -6.68 -0.80
N THR A 134 -3.08 -7.49 -1.43
CA THR A 134 -3.22 -8.94 -1.64
C THR A 134 -1.89 -9.63 -1.33
N ALA A 135 -1.95 -10.90 -0.96
CA ALA A 135 -0.80 -11.73 -0.68
C ALA A 135 -1.07 -13.16 -1.19
N HIS A 136 -0.18 -14.12 -0.89
CA HIS A 136 -0.36 -15.53 -1.25
C HIS A 136 -1.60 -16.16 -0.62
N ASP A 137 -2.06 -15.62 0.51
CA ASP A 137 -3.32 -15.97 1.18
C ASP A 137 -4.39 -14.92 0.86
N GLY A 138 -5.63 -15.34 0.77
CA GLY A 138 -6.75 -14.47 0.48
C GLY A 138 -7.03 -14.34 -1.03
N PHE A 139 -7.91 -13.43 -1.38
CA PHE A 139 -8.22 -13.13 -2.78
C PHE A 139 -7.07 -12.46 -3.52
N THR A 140 -6.91 -12.79 -4.80
CA THR A 140 -6.13 -11.98 -5.76
C THR A 140 -6.78 -10.61 -5.95
N LEU A 141 -6.09 -9.67 -6.58
CA LEU A 141 -6.66 -8.34 -6.84
C LEU A 141 -7.92 -8.40 -7.71
N ARG A 142 -7.94 -9.30 -8.71
CA ARG A 142 -9.12 -9.51 -9.56
C ARG A 142 -10.28 -10.11 -8.77
N ASP A 143 -10.02 -11.09 -7.92
CA ASP A 143 -11.05 -11.70 -7.09
C ASP A 143 -11.58 -10.76 -6.02
N LEU A 144 -10.73 -9.90 -5.46
CA LEU A 144 -11.11 -8.87 -4.49
C LEU A 144 -12.18 -7.91 -5.01
N VAL A 145 -12.22 -7.66 -6.31
CA VAL A 145 -13.21 -6.78 -6.97
C VAL A 145 -14.30 -7.55 -7.71
N SER A 146 -14.29 -8.89 -7.61
CA SER A 146 -15.22 -9.77 -8.35
C SER A 146 -16.04 -10.69 -7.47
N TYR A 147 -15.62 -10.89 -6.21
CA TYR A 147 -16.30 -11.82 -5.29
C TYR A 147 -16.54 -11.17 -3.92
N ASN A 148 -17.73 -11.38 -3.37
CA ASN A 148 -18.01 -11.07 -1.97
C ASN A 148 -17.73 -12.29 -1.08
N GLU A 149 -18.05 -13.48 -1.56
CA GLU A 149 -17.93 -14.74 -0.84
C GLU A 149 -16.74 -15.56 -1.37
N LYS A 150 -16.17 -16.40 -0.52
CA LYS A 150 -15.13 -17.34 -0.95
C LYS A 150 -15.73 -18.55 -1.63
N HIS A 151 -14.99 -19.11 -2.58
CA HIS A 151 -15.36 -20.31 -3.35
C HIS A 151 -14.21 -21.34 -3.28
N ASN A 152 -14.06 -21.97 -2.11
CA ASN A 152 -12.97 -22.91 -1.80
C ASN A 152 -13.40 -24.38 -1.94
N GLU A 153 -14.52 -24.69 -2.61
CA GLU A 153 -15.07 -26.03 -2.75
C GLU A 153 -14.05 -26.99 -3.35
N ALA A 154 -13.22 -26.52 -4.29
CA ALA A 154 -12.17 -27.31 -4.92
C ALA A 154 -11.08 -27.80 -3.94
N ASN A 155 -10.98 -27.21 -2.75
CA ASN A 155 -10.03 -27.64 -1.72
C ASN A 155 -10.49 -28.90 -0.96
N GLY A 156 -11.75 -29.33 -1.13
CA GLY A 156 -12.27 -30.53 -0.50
C GLY A 156 -12.58 -30.40 1.00
N GLU A 157 -12.69 -29.16 1.51
CA GLU A 157 -12.96 -28.85 2.91
C GLU A 157 -14.34 -28.23 3.17
N ASP A 158 -15.29 -28.50 2.27
CA ASP A 158 -16.68 -27.98 2.33
C ASP A 158 -16.73 -26.45 2.45
N ASN A 159 -15.79 -25.73 1.80
CA ASN A 159 -15.67 -24.27 1.84
C ASN A 159 -15.48 -23.69 3.28
N ARG A 160 -14.95 -24.49 4.22
CA ARG A 160 -14.72 -24.06 5.60
C ARG A 160 -13.36 -23.39 5.82
N ASP A 161 -12.38 -23.71 5.01
CA ASP A 161 -11.03 -23.19 5.00
C ASP A 161 -10.96 -21.74 4.47
N GLY A 162 -9.83 -21.06 4.72
CA GLY A 162 -9.65 -19.65 4.36
C GLY A 162 -10.50 -18.70 5.20
N THR A 163 -10.34 -17.40 4.96
CA THR A 163 -11.05 -16.36 5.71
C THR A 163 -12.46 -16.10 5.18
N ASN A 164 -13.41 -15.82 6.10
CA ASN A 164 -14.74 -15.33 5.73
C ASN A 164 -14.79 -13.79 5.63
N SER A 165 -13.73 -13.09 6.06
CA SER A 165 -13.68 -11.62 6.09
C SER A 165 -12.70 -11.08 5.05
N ASN A 166 -13.10 -11.07 3.78
CA ASN A 166 -12.25 -10.65 2.68
C ASN A 166 -12.18 -9.13 2.49
N ARG A 167 -13.14 -8.38 3.04
CA ARG A 167 -13.34 -6.94 2.79
C ARG A 167 -13.38 -6.63 1.29
N SER A 168 -13.89 -7.56 0.51
CA SER A 168 -14.04 -7.51 -0.94
C SER A 168 -15.37 -6.87 -1.34
N TRP A 169 -15.49 -6.57 -2.63
CA TRP A 169 -16.72 -6.11 -3.23
C TRP A 169 -16.79 -6.57 -4.69
N ASN A 170 -17.81 -7.34 -5.03
CA ASN A 170 -18.00 -7.94 -6.36
C ASN A 170 -18.40 -6.93 -7.47
N CYS A 171 -18.48 -5.63 -7.14
CA CYS A 171 -18.91 -4.56 -8.05
C CYS A 171 -20.32 -4.74 -8.66
N GLY A 172 -21.16 -5.58 -8.02
CA GLY A 172 -22.57 -5.76 -8.40
C GLY A 172 -22.94 -7.14 -8.89
N VAL A 173 -21.97 -7.98 -9.28
CA VAL A 173 -22.21 -9.37 -9.71
C VAL A 173 -21.13 -10.28 -9.13
N GLU A 174 -21.54 -11.42 -8.55
CA GLU A 174 -20.60 -12.41 -8.02
C GLU A 174 -19.94 -13.19 -9.15
N GLY A 175 -18.60 -13.23 -9.17
CA GLY A 175 -17.83 -13.95 -10.16
C GLY A 175 -17.76 -13.31 -11.55
N PRO A 176 -17.43 -14.09 -12.58
CA PRO A 176 -17.28 -13.60 -13.95
C PRO A 176 -18.59 -13.03 -14.52
N THR A 177 -18.48 -11.99 -15.35
CA THR A 177 -19.63 -11.39 -16.05
C THR A 177 -19.20 -10.80 -17.40
N ASP A 178 -20.14 -10.79 -18.35
CA ASP A 178 -19.96 -10.14 -19.65
C ASP A 178 -20.47 -8.68 -19.65
N ASP A 179 -20.97 -8.18 -18.51
CA ASP A 179 -21.42 -6.79 -18.39
C ASP A 179 -20.22 -5.83 -18.49
N PRO A 180 -20.16 -5.00 -19.55
CA PRO A 180 -19.02 -4.11 -19.77
C PRO A 180 -18.92 -3.00 -18.71
N ALA A 181 -20.04 -2.56 -18.11
CA ALA A 181 -20.04 -1.53 -17.10
C ALA A 181 -19.45 -2.06 -15.77
N ILE A 182 -19.80 -3.29 -15.39
CA ILE A 182 -19.25 -3.96 -14.21
C ILE A 182 -17.76 -4.23 -14.41
N ASN A 183 -17.36 -4.74 -15.58
CA ASN A 183 -15.94 -5.00 -15.89
C ASN A 183 -15.11 -3.72 -15.91
N ALA A 184 -15.64 -2.61 -16.44
CA ALA A 184 -14.99 -1.29 -16.38
C ALA A 184 -14.81 -0.81 -14.93
N LEU A 185 -15.83 -0.99 -14.08
CA LEU A 185 -15.76 -0.63 -12.66
C LEU A 185 -14.74 -1.49 -11.90
N ARG A 186 -14.67 -2.80 -12.16
CA ARG A 186 -13.67 -3.70 -11.58
C ARG A 186 -12.24 -3.28 -11.95
N LEU A 187 -12.01 -2.94 -13.22
CA LEU A 187 -10.72 -2.45 -13.69
C LEU A 187 -10.36 -1.11 -13.03
N GLN A 188 -11.32 -0.19 -12.90
CA GLN A 188 -11.13 1.08 -12.18
C GLN A 188 -10.77 0.84 -10.72
N GLN A 189 -11.45 -0.06 -10.02
CA GLN A 189 -11.14 -0.40 -8.62
C GLN A 189 -9.76 -1.06 -8.49
N SER A 190 -9.37 -1.95 -9.40
CA SER A 190 -8.02 -2.52 -9.43
C SER A 190 -6.96 -1.43 -9.59
N ARG A 191 -7.18 -0.44 -10.47
CA ARG A 191 -6.30 0.74 -10.62
C ARG A 191 -6.25 1.58 -9.35
N ASN A 192 -7.38 1.76 -8.65
CA ASN A 192 -7.42 2.49 -7.38
C ASN A 192 -6.53 1.83 -6.34
N PHE A 193 -6.62 0.50 -6.18
CA PHE A 193 -5.78 -0.25 -5.26
C PHE A 193 -4.29 -0.15 -5.61
N VAL A 194 -3.93 -0.39 -6.86
CA VAL A 194 -2.54 -0.31 -7.34
C VAL A 194 -1.97 1.10 -7.18
N ALA A 195 -2.73 2.13 -7.58
CA ALA A 195 -2.28 3.52 -7.46
C ALA A 195 -2.07 3.91 -6.00
N THR A 196 -3.01 3.58 -5.12
CA THR A 196 -2.88 3.88 -3.69
C THR A 196 -1.68 3.17 -3.09
N LEU A 197 -1.48 1.88 -3.40
CA LEU A 197 -0.34 1.09 -2.93
C LEU A 197 0.99 1.72 -3.35
N LEU A 198 1.14 2.06 -4.62
CA LEU A 198 2.40 2.56 -5.18
C LEU A 198 2.68 4.04 -4.86
N LEU A 199 1.66 4.82 -4.48
CA LEU A 199 1.81 6.21 -4.05
C LEU A 199 1.94 6.36 -2.52
N SER A 200 1.71 5.29 -1.75
CA SER A 200 1.85 5.30 -0.29
C SER A 200 3.31 5.23 0.16
N GLN A 201 3.60 5.81 1.32
CA GLN A 201 4.88 5.62 2.01
C GLN A 201 5.01 4.20 2.54
N GLY A 202 6.24 3.69 2.61
CA GLY A 202 6.54 2.30 2.98
C GLY A 202 7.04 1.49 1.79
N VAL A 203 7.12 0.18 1.95
CA VAL A 203 7.56 -0.76 0.91
C VAL A 203 6.34 -1.40 0.28
N PRO A 204 6.03 -1.13 -0.99
CA PRO A 204 4.89 -1.77 -1.66
C PRO A 204 5.22 -3.23 -1.99
N MET A 205 4.31 -4.14 -1.65
CA MET A 205 4.33 -5.54 -2.04
C MET A 205 3.15 -5.81 -2.98
N LEU A 206 3.44 -6.32 -4.16
CA LEU A 206 2.46 -6.71 -5.17
C LEU A 206 2.48 -8.24 -5.28
N LEU A 207 1.31 -8.88 -5.23
CA LEU A 207 1.18 -10.31 -5.51
C LEU A 207 1.47 -10.56 -6.99
N ALA A 208 2.30 -11.57 -7.28
CA ALA A 208 2.60 -11.95 -8.66
C ALA A 208 1.32 -12.38 -9.39
N GLY A 209 1.07 -11.79 -10.56
CA GLY A 209 -0.14 -12.01 -11.34
C GLY A 209 -1.22 -10.93 -11.16
N ASP A 210 -1.22 -10.16 -10.08
CA ASP A 210 -2.20 -9.07 -9.91
C ASP A 210 -2.07 -8.02 -11.02
N GLU A 211 -0.84 -7.78 -11.51
CA GLU A 211 -0.56 -6.85 -12.60
C GLU A 211 -1.12 -7.28 -13.96
N ILE A 212 -1.44 -8.56 -14.12
CA ILE A 212 -2.02 -9.14 -15.33
C ILE A 212 -3.43 -9.68 -15.10
N GLY A 213 -4.08 -9.28 -14.00
CA GLY A 213 -5.47 -9.66 -13.72
C GLY A 213 -5.67 -11.13 -13.39
N HIS A 214 -4.70 -11.78 -12.72
CA HIS A 214 -4.81 -13.17 -12.26
C HIS A 214 -6.02 -13.37 -11.35
N THR A 215 -6.75 -14.48 -11.56
CA THR A 215 -7.88 -14.90 -10.74
C THR A 215 -7.67 -16.32 -10.24
N GLN A 216 -8.08 -16.57 -9.01
CA GLN A 216 -8.20 -17.91 -8.43
C GLN A 216 -9.67 -18.36 -8.39
N LEU A 217 -10.53 -17.75 -9.24
CA LEU A 217 -11.96 -18.05 -9.37
C LEU A 217 -12.72 -17.95 -8.04
N GLY A 218 -12.31 -17.00 -7.18
CA GLY A 218 -12.91 -16.81 -5.86
C GLY A 218 -12.40 -17.77 -4.78
N ASN A 219 -11.40 -18.61 -5.09
CA ASN A 219 -10.71 -19.40 -4.06
C ASN A 219 -9.72 -18.49 -3.33
N ASN A 220 -9.95 -18.28 -2.03
CA ASN A 220 -9.09 -17.43 -1.20
C ASN A 220 -8.06 -18.21 -0.35
N ASN A 221 -7.89 -19.50 -0.65
CA ASN A 221 -6.94 -20.37 0.06
C ASN A 221 -6.39 -21.47 -0.88
N ALA A 222 -5.80 -21.07 -2.00
CA ALA A 222 -5.41 -21.96 -3.10
C ALA A 222 -4.14 -22.80 -2.80
N TYR A 223 -3.73 -22.98 -1.54
CA TYR A 223 -2.48 -23.63 -1.13
C TYR A 223 -2.31 -25.08 -1.66
N CYS A 224 -3.40 -25.81 -1.83
CA CYS A 224 -3.41 -27.19 -2.28
C CYS A 224 -3.76 -27.34 -3.78
N GLN A 225 -3.88 -26.23 -4.51
CA GLN A 225 -4.25 -26.23 -5.92
C GLN A 225 -2.99 -26.17 -6.80
N ASP A 226 -2.71 -27.25 -7.53
CA ASP A 226 -1.66 -27.29 -8.55
C ASP A 226 -2.33 -27.48 -9.93
N ASN A 227 -3.13 -26.50 -10.33
CA ASN A 227 -3.94 -26.50 -11.54
C ASN A 227 -4.28 -25.07 -11.97
N GLU A 228 -5.22 -24.91 -12.92
CA GLU A 228 -5.66 -23.64 -13.48
C GLU A 228 -6.23 -22.64 -12.45
N ILE A 229 -6.59 -23.08 -11.25
CA ILE A 229 -7.03 -22.17 -10.17
C ILE A 229 -5.86 -21.31 -9.70
N SER A 230 -4.66 -21.90 -9.58
CA SER A 230 -3.48 -21.17 -9.06
C SER A 230 -2.46 -20.81 -10.13
N TRP A 231 -2.51 -21.43 -11.30
CA TRP A 231 -1.55 -21.14 -12.36
C TRP A 231 -1.82 -19.79 -13.01
N LEU A 232 -0.75 -19.07 -13.34
CA LEU A 232 -0.84 -17.83 -14.08
C LEU A 232 -1.23 -18.08 -15.54
N ASN A 233 -2.28 -17.42 -16.00
CA ASN A 233 -2.62 -17.42 -17.42
C ASN A 233 -1.81 -16.35 -18.16
N TRP A 234 -0.95 -16.77 -19.08
CA TRP A 234 -0.12 -15.87 -19.89
C TRP A 234 -0.82 -15.36 -21.15
N GLU A 235 -2.01 -15.87 -21.47
CA GLU A 235 -2.86 -15.37 -22.55
C GLU A 235 -3.63 -14.13 -22.09
N SER A 236 -3.01 -12.97 -22.23
CA SER A 236 -3.55 -11.70 -21.74
C SER A 236 -4.68 -11.17 -22.61
N THR A 237 -5.77 -10.77 -21.99
CA THR A 237 -6.85 -9.97 -22.63
C THR A 237 -6.41 -8.51 -22.83
N ASP A 238 -7.21 -7.71 -23.54
CA ASP A 238 -6.95 -6.27 -23.67
C ASP A 238 -6.98 -5.57 -22.29
N GLN A 239 -7.89 -5.95 -21.40
CA GLN A 239 -7.97 -5.42 -20.04
C GLN A 239 -6.75 -5.75 -19.19
N ASP A 240 -6.21 -6.96 -19.31
CA ASP A 240 -5.01 -7.39 -18.58
C ASP A 240 -3.78 -6.60 -19.06
N ARG A 241 -3.64 -6.38 -20.38
CA ARG A 241 -2.60 -5.54 -20.94
C ARG A 241 -2.71 -4.08 -20.50
N GLU A 242 -3.92 -3.58 -20.40
CA GLU A 242 -4.20 -2.22 -19.93
C GLU A 242 -3.82 -2.07 -18.45
N LEU A 243 -4.16 -3.05 -17.59
CA LEU A 243 -3.77 -3.07 -16.18
C LEU A 243 -2.26 -3.15 -16.03
N LEU A 244 -1.59 -4.04 -16.79
CA LEU A 244 -0.13 -4.15 -16.77
C LEU A 244 0.57 -2.83 -17.14
N ALA A 245 0.11 -2.17 -18.20
CA ALA A 245 0.65 -0.88 -18.61
C ALA A 245 0.46 0.19 -17.52
N PHE A 246 -0.69 0.17 -16.84
CA PHE A 246 -0.96 1.05 -15.71
C PHE A 246 -0.01 0.78 -14.53
N VAL A 247 0.18 -0.49 -14.13
CA VAL A 247 1.10 -0.88 -13.05
C VAL A 247 2.53 -0.46 -13.36
N GLN A 248 3.04 -0.74 -14.56
CA GLN A 248 4.38 -0.35 -15.00
C GLN A 248 4.59 1.17 -14.92
N ARG A 249 3.58 1.92 -15.33
CA ARG A 249 3.60 3.38 -15.23
C ARG A 249 3.64 3.86 -13.78
N MET A 250 2.83 3.28 -12.89
CA MET A 250 2.82 3.65 -11.48
C MET A 250 4.15 3.33 -10.78
N ILE A 251 4.78 2.20 -11.12
CA ILE A 251 6.13 1.84 -10.65
C ILE A 251 7.15 2.88 -11.12
N THR A 252 7.10 3.26 -12.40
CA THR A 252 8.00 4.26 -12.97
C THR A 252 7.84 5.62 -12.28
N LEU A 253 6.60 6.04 -12.03
CA LEU A 253 6.29 7.28 -11.34
C LEU A 253 6.84 7.26 -9.91
N ARG A 254 6.58 6.19 -9.14
CA ARG A 254 7.13 6.03 -7.78
C ARG A 254 8.66 6.11 -7.77
N LYS A 255 9.34 5.38 -8.67
CA LYS A 255 10.81 5.38 -8.76
C LYS A 255 11.39 6.75 -9.09
N ARG A 256 10.68 7.54 -9.92
CA ARG A 256 11.13 8.87 -10.37
C ARG A 256 10.99 9.93 -9.27
N HIS A 257 10.03 9.77 -8.36
CA HIS A 257 9.62 10.81 -7.42
C HIS A 257 9.87 10.41 -5.96
N PRO A 258 10.97 10.92 -5.34
CA PRO A 258 11.33 10.65 -3.95
C PRO A 258 10.24 10.95 -2.93
N VAL A 259 9.33 11.87 -3.22
CA VAL A 259 8.21 12.21 -2.34
C VAL A 259 7.30 11.02 -2.02
N PHE A 260 7.28 9.96 -2.87
CA PHE A 260 6.49 8.73 -2.64
C PHE A 260 7.24 7.62 -1.90
N HIS A 261 8.53 7.79 -1.60
CA HIS A 261 9.35 6.78 -0.91
C HIS A 261 10.33 7.40 0.09
N ARG A 262 9.82 8.30 0.92
CA ARG A 262 10.59 9.02 1.92
C ARG A 262 11.21 8.09 2.95
N ARG A 263 12.38 8.49 3.46
CA ARG A 263 13.06 7.81 4.58
C ARG A 263 12.48 8.20 5.94
N ASN A 264 11.88 9.41 6.04
CA ASN A 264 11.32 9.97 7.28
C ASN A 264 9.80 10.11 7.17
N PHE A 265 9.10 9.98 8.31
CA PHE A 265 7.67 10.28 8.38
C PHE A 265 7.39 11.76 8.11
N PHE A 266 6.20 12.04 7.58
CA PHE A 266 5.71 13.40 7.48
C PHE A 266 5.50 14.00 8.88
N GLN A 267 5.80 15.28 9.02
CA GLN A 267 5.67 15.98 10.30
C GLN A 267 4.41 16.85 10.37
N GLY A 268 3.78 17.16 9.23
CA GLY A 268 2.59 18.02 9.15
C GLY A 268 2.83 19.47 9.63
N ARG A 269 4.10 19.86 9.75
CA ARG A 269 4.52 21.17 10.22
C ARG A 269 5.51 21.83 9.25
N PRO A 270 5.68 23.16 9.27
CA PRO A 270 6.67 23.82 8.43
C PRO A 270 8.07 23.28 8.68
N ILE A 271 8.74 22.83 7.62
CA ILE A 271 10.11 22.37 7.65
C ILE A 271 11.05 23.59 7.69
N LYS A 272 12.04 23.56 8.58
CA LYS A 272 13.00 24.65 8.76
C LYS A 272 13.74 24.93 7.45
N GLY A 273 13.61 26.16 6.94
CA GLY A 273 14.21 26.61 5.68
C GLY A 273 13.31 26.50 4.45
N ALA A 274 12.23 25.72 4.45
CA ALA A 274 11.28 25.64 3.34
C ALA A 274 10.06 26.56 3.50
N GLY A 275 9.69 26.89 4.75
CA GLY A 275 8.52 27.74 5.03
C GLY A 275 7.15 27.12 4.73
N VAL A 276 7.12 25.88 4.22
CA VAL A 276 5.93 25.12 3.85
C VAL A 276 5.85 23.83 4.65
N LYS A 277 4.62 23.33 4.86
CA LYS A 277 4.40 22.01 5.46
C LYS A 277 4.79 20.93 4.44
N ASP A 278 5.31 19.81 4.92
CA ASP A 278 5.67 18.67 4.08
C ASP A 278 4.45 17.89 3.57
N ILE A 279 3.32 17.98 4.29
CA ILE A 279 2.03 17.41 3.92
C ILE A 279 0.88 18.31 4.37
N LEU A 280 -0.16 18.39 3.55
CA LEU A 280 -1.45 19.00 3.90
C LEU A 280 -2.59 18.07 3.52
N TRP A 281 -3.58 18.00 4.39
CA TRP A 281 -4.80 17.25 4.19
C TRP A 281 -5.92 18.20 3.83
N LEU A 282 -6.60 17.94 2.74
CA LEU A 282 -7.55 18.88 2.14
C LEU A 282 -8.94 18.26 2.03
N THR A 283 -9.94 19.10 2.32
CA THR A 283 -11.34 18.82 2.01
C THR A 283 -11.64 19.01 0.52
N PRO A 284 -12.78 18.54 0.01
CA PRO A 284 -13.19 18.82 -1.38
C PRO A 284 -13.29 20.31 -1.72
N SER A 285 -13.44 21.20 -0.74
CA SER A 285 -13.39 22.67 -0.96
C SER A 285 -11.97 23.21 -1.17
N GLY A 286 -10.91 22.36 -1.09
CA GLY A 286 -9.53 22.76 -1.25
C GLY A 286 -8.91 23.42 -0.01
N LEU A 287 -9.60 23.37 1.12
CA LEU A 287 -9.15 23.92 2.40
C LEU A 287 -8.50 22.82 3.26
N GLU A 288 -7.57 23.21 4.13
CA GLU A 288 -6.97 22.28 5.10
C GLU A 288 -8.04 21.73 6.05
N MET A 289 -8.01 20.43 6.29
CA MET A 289 -8.96 19.74 7.17
C MET A 289 -8.81 20.19 8.62
N THR A 290 -9.94 20.44 9.26
CA THR A 290 -10.07 20.74 10.69
C THR A 290 -10.25 19.45 11.50
N ASP A 291 -10.07 19.56 12.83
CA ASP A 291 -10.27 18.42 13.75
C ASP A 291 -11.69 17.84 13.71
N ASP A 292 -12.68 18.67 13.40
CA ASP A 292 -14.08 18.23 13.30
C ASP A 292 -14.35 17.49 11.99
N GLU A 293 -13.69 17.88 10.89
CA GLU A 293 -13.79 17.18 9.61
C GLU A 293 -13.16 15.79 9.65
N TRP A 294 -12.07 15.62 10.41
CA TRP A 294 -11.48 14.31 10.66
C TRP A 294 -12.41 13.32 11.37
N LYS A 295 -13.37 13.83 12.15
CA LYS A 295 -14.32 13.01 12.92
C LYS A 295 -15.59 12.64 12.14
N GLN A 296 -15.75 13.14 10.91
CA GLN A 296 -16.95 12.87 10.11
C GLN A 296 -16.98 11.43 9.63
N SER A 297 -17.90 10.64 10.16
CA SER A 297 -18.02 9.21 9.86
C SER A 297 -18.45 8.90 8.42
N HIS A 298 -18.96 9.87 7.69
CA HIS A 298 -19.43 9.72 6.31
C HIS A 298 -18.44 10.26 5.27
N ALA A 299 -17.32 10.86 5.69
CA ALA A 299 -16.35 11.41 4.77
C ALA A 299 -15.61 10.26 4.05
N GLN A 300 -15.68 10.30 2.71
CA GLN A 300 -15.09 9.31 1.81
C GLN A 300 -14.20 9.95 0.73
N THR A 301 -14.04 11.29 0.79
CA THR A 301 -13.26 12.06 -0.17
C THR A 301 -12.16 12.81 0.57
N LEU A 302 -10.93 12.73 0.09
CA LEU A 302 -9.76 13.29 0.73
C LEU A 302 -8.77 13.80 -0.31
N GLY A 303 -8.20 14.99 -0.07
CA GLY A 303 -7.06 15.51 -0.81
C GLY A 303 -5.79 15.45 0.03
N VAL A 304 -4.68 15.07 -0.58
CA VAL A 304 -3.35 15.02 0.05
C VAL A 304 -2.37 15.82 -0.78
N LEU A 305 -1.94 16.96 -0.26
CA LEU A 305 -0.89 17.76 -0.89
C LEU A 305 0.46 17.37 -0.29
N LEU A 306 1.36 16.87 -1.12
CA LEU A 306 2.71 16.47 -0.77
C LEU A 306 3.70 17.51 -1.30
N SER A 307 4.54 18.07 -0.41
CA SER A 307 5.56 19.03 -0.81
C SER A 307 6.87 18.35 -1.16
N GLY A 308 7.30 18.47 -2.40
CA GLY A 308 8.62 18.00 -2.86
C GLY A 308 9.78 18.91 -2.42
N GLU A 309 9.50 20.16 -2.01
CA GLU A 309 10.51 21.08 -1.48
C GLU A 309 10.84 20.81 -0.01
N ALA A 310 9.96 20.12 0.72
CA ALA A 310 10.05 19.85 2.16
C ALA A 310 10.34 18.38 2.48
N LEU A 311 11.21 17.71 1.69
CA LEU A 311 11.55 16.30 1.92
C LEU A 311 12.43 16.09 3.15
N ASP A 312 13.27 17.08 3.51
CA ASP A 312 14.26 17.00 4.61
C ASP A 312 15.17 15.77 4.50
N GLU A 313 15.59 15.46 3.29
CA GLU A 313 16.45 14.32 2.98
C GLU A 313 17.68 14.77 2.19
N ARG A 314 18.77 14.00 2.33
CA ARG A 314 20.03 14.27 1.64
C ARG A 314 20.42 13.07 0.78
N GLY A 315 20.94 13.38 -0.39
CA GLY A 315 21.58 12.40 -1.27
C GLY A 315 22.95 11.97 -0.77
N ASP A 316 23.56 11.03 -1.48
CA ASP A 316 24.85 10.41 -1.11
C ASP A 316 26.01 11.40 -1.03
N ARG A 317 25.92 12.57 -1.69
CA ARG A 317 26.91 13.64 -1.67
C ARG A 317 26.55 14.78 -0.69
N GLY A 318 25.50 14.59 0.12
CA GLY A 318 25.01 15.58 1.09
C GLY A 318 24.11 16.67 0.50
N GLU A 319 23.78 16.63 -0.79
CA GLU A 319 22.86 17.55 -1.46
C GLU A 319 21.43 17.36 -0.94
N ALA A 320 20.67 18.44 -0.86
CA ALA A 320 19.25 18.35 -0.51
C ALA A 320 18.47 17.68 -1.64
N ILE A 321 17.73 16.61 -1.32
CA ILE A 321 16.81 15.98 -2.25
C ILE A 321 15.58 16.86 -2.38
N LYS A 322 15.19 17.16 -3.62
CA LYS A 322 13.99 17.92 -3.97
C LYS A 322 13.19 17.21 -5.02
N ASP A 323 11.88 17.42 -4.98
CA ASP A 323 10.92 16.86 -5.94
C ASP A 323 9.87 17.93 -6.31
N ASN A 324 8.93 17.57 -7.15
CA ASN A 324 7.75 18.36 -7.43
C ASN A 324 6.74 18.28 -6.26
N ASN A 325 5.83 19.24 -6.21
CA ASN A 325 4.64 19.15 -5.37
C ASN A 325 3.57 18.31 -6.07
N PHE A 326 2.92 17.43 -5.30
CA PHE A 326 1.86 16.55 -5.81
C PHE A 326 0.57 16.72 -5.02
N LEU A 327 -0.54 16.65 -5.72
CA LEU A 327 -1.88 16.59 -5.15
C LEU A 327 -2.50 15.24 -5.49
N LEU A 328 -2.71 14.41 -4.47
CA LEU A 328 -3.40 13.14 -4.56
C LEU A 328 -4.84 13.34 -4.11
N LEU A 329 -5.80 13.05 -4.99
CA LEU A 329 -7.23 13.13 -4.72
C LEU A 329 -7.82 11.73 -4.68
N LEU A 330 -8.57 11.42 -3.63
CA LEU A 330 -9.17 10.13 -3.36
C LEU A 330 -10.68 10.32 -3.14
N ASN A 331 -11.50 9.57 -3.86
CA ASN A 331 -12.95 9.58 -3.70
C ASN A 331 -13.50 8.15 -3.73
N ALA A 332 -13.77 7.56 -2.57
CA ALA A 332 -14.40 6.25 -2.45
C ALA A 332 -15.93 6.31 -2.55
N ASN A 333 -16.53 7.50 -2.52
CA ASN A 333 -17.98 7.66 -2.73
C ASN A 333 -18.36 7.24 -4.16
N HIS A 334 -19.56 6.71 -4.33
CA HIS A 334 -20.06 6.31 -5.66
C HIS A 334 -20.43 7.52 -6.54
N GLU A 335 -20.67 8.69 -5.94
CA GLU A 335 -20.93 9.93 -6.65
C GLU A 335 -19.66 10.71 -6.97
N ALA A 336 -19.68 11.44 -8.07
CA ALA A 336 -18.64 12.42 -8.37
C ALA A 336 -18.63 13.55 -7.31
N LYS A 337 -17.43 13.92 -6.88
CA LYS A 337 -17.19 15.02 -5.93
C LYS A 337 -16.19 16.00 -6.54
N PRO A 338 -16.64 17.12 -7.15
CA PRO A 338 -15.74 18.16 -7.62
C PRO A 338 -14.80 18.59 -6.50
N PHE A 339 -13.51 18.66 -6.79
CA PHE A 339 -12.47 18.99 -5.81
C PHE A 339 -11.82 20.32 -6.18
N THR A 340 -11.95 21.36 -5.37
CA THR A 340 -11.31 22.65 -5.61
C THR A 340 -9.80 22.53 -5.47
N LEU A 341 -9.06 22.82 -6.53
CA LEU A 341 -7.61 22.71 -6.54
C LEU A 341 -6.97 23.83 -5.71
N PRO A 342 -6.05 23.51 -4.79
CA PRO A 342 -5.43 24.52 -3.93
C PRO A 342 -4.55 25.47 -4.74
N THR A 343 -4.49 26.74 -4.32
CA THR A 343 -3.57 27.75 -4.87
C THR A 343 -2.31 27.76 -4.02
N ILE A 344 -1.20 27.24 -4.57
CA ILE A 344 0.10 27.18 -3.87
C ILE A 344 0.93 28.44 -4.21
N ALA A 345 0.91 28.87 -5.48
CA ALA A 345 1.56 30.09 -5.97
C ALA A 345 0.65 30.76 -7.01
N GLN A 346 0.85 32.07 -7.24
CA GLN A 346 -0.02 32.88 -8.10
C GLN A 346 -0.07 32.42 -9.56
N ASP A 347 0.99 31.80 -10.07
CA ASP A 347 1.16 31.32 -11.44
C ASP A 347 1.23 29.80 -11.56
N ALA A 348 0.88 29.08 -10.49
CA ALA A 348 0.85 27.63 -10.47
C ALA A 348 -0.45 27.07 -11.08
N HIS A 349 -0.27 26.06 -11.91
CA HIS A 349 -1.33 25.22 -12.49
C HIS A 349 -1.15 23.78 -12.01
N TRP A 350 -2.20 22.98 -12.16
CA TRP A 350 -2.15 21.56 -11.86
C TRP A 350 -2.25 20.75 -13.13
N ARG A 351 -1.27 19.86 -13.36
CA ARG A 351 -1.30 18.90 -14.46
C ARG A 351 -1.68 17.53 -13.93
N ALA A 352 -2.85 17.03 -14.34
CA ALA A 352 -3.26 15.68 -13.98
C ALA A 352 -2.37 14.67 -14.73
N LEU A 353 -1.71 13.82 -13.95
CA LEU A 353 -0.84 12.74 -14.45
C LEU A 353 -1.57 11.42 -14.51
N VAL A 354 -2.34 11.10 -13.47
CA VAL A 354 -3.09 9.86 -13.32
C VAL A 354 -4.52 10.21 -12.97
N ASP A 355 -5.46 9.54 -13.58
CA ASP A 355 -6.84 9.46 -13.14
C ASP A 355 -7.30 8.02 -13.45
N THR A 356 -7.76 7.31 -12.44
CA THR A 356 -8.09 5.88 -12.55
C THR A 356 -9.30 5.61 -13.43
N THR A 357 -10.06 6.65 -13.78
CA THR A 357 -11.18 6.57 -14.75
C THR A 357 -10.71 6.67 -16.20
N TRP A 358 -9.47 7.05 -16.45
CA TRP A 358 -8.97 7.19 -17.81
C TRP A 358 -8.56 5.84 -18.41
N ASN A 359 -9.06 5.54 -19.59
CA ASN A 359 -8.61 4.39 -20.38
C ASN A 359 -7.29 4.68 -21.12
N ASP A 360 -7.02 5.96 -21.43
CA ASP A 360 -5.74 6.37 -22.01
C ASP A 360 -4.78 6.84 -20.90
N HIS A 361 -3.83 5.99 -20.54
CA HIS A 361 -2.83 6.28 -19.51
C HIS A 361 -1.80 7.33 -19.95
N THR A 362 -1.73 7.68 -21.23
CA THR A 362 -0.89 8.78 -21.73
C THR A 362 -1.55 10.15 -21.59
N ARG A 363 -2.86 10.17 -21.35
CA ARG A 363 -3.65 11.39 -21.19
C ARG A 363 -3.06 12.30 -20.11
N ARG A 364 -3.08 13.59 -20.40
CA ARG A 364 -2.72 14.67 -19.47
C ARG A 364 -3.73 15.78 -19.63
N SER A 365 -4.09 16.44 -18.54
CA SER A 365 -4.94 17.63 -18.58
C SER A 365 -4.41 18.71 -17.66
N MET A 366 -4.49 19.96 -18.10
CA MET A 366 -4.10 21.13 -17.30
C MET A 366 -5.35 21.72 -16.65
N HIS A 367 -5.19 22.15 -15.42
CA HIS A 367 -6.25 22.74 -14.61
C HIS A 367 -5.70 23.94 -13.86
N ASP A 368 -6.49 24.99 -13.77
CA ASP A 368 -6.11 26.19 -13.03
C ASP A 368 -6.31 26.00 -11.52
N SER A 369 -5.42 26.58 -10.72
CA SER A 369 -5.57 26.65 -9.29
C SER A 369 -6.87 27.40 -8.92
N GLY A 370 -7.53 26.98 -7.85
CA GLY A 370 -8.82 27.55 -7.44
C GLY A 370 -10.03 27.04 -8.23
N GLN A 371 -9.83 26.28 -9.31
CA GLN A 371 -10.91 25.70 -10.11
C GLN A 371 -11.22 24.26 -9.66
N PRO A 372 -12.47 23.79 -9.83
CA PRO A 372 -12.84 22.43 -9.47
C PRO A 372 -12.27 21.40 -10.47
N TYR A 373 -11.59 20.38 -9.96
CA TYR A 373 -11.27 19.14 -10.68
C TYR A 373 -12.49 18.21 -10.66
N PRO A 374 -12.93 17.64 -11.78
CA PRO A 374 -14.13 16.80 -11.84
C PRO A 374 -13.86 15.37 -11.36
N LEU A 375 -13.50 15.22 -10.07
CA LEU A 375 -13.17 13.92 -9.46
C LEU A 375 -14.40 13.01 -9.49
N GLN A 376 -14.30 11.92 -10.23
CA GLN A 376 -15.40 10.99 -10.42
C GLN A 376 -15.64 10.11 -9.17
N GLY A 377 -16.78 9.43 -9.13
CA GLY A 377 -17.06 8.45 -8.08
C GLY A 377 -16.07 7.27 -8.16
N ARG A 378 -15.70 6.74 -7.00
CA ARG A 378 -14.79 5.59 -6.87
C ARG A 378 -13.50 5.76 -7.66
N SER A 379 -12.87 6.94 -7.56
CA SER A 379 -11.68 7.27 -8.35
C SER A 379 -10.56 7.90 -7.54
N LEU A 380 -9.36 7.75 -8.05
CA LEU A 380 -8.16 8.42 -7.60
C LEU A 380 -7.60 9.27 -8.74
N ALA A 381 -7.19 10.50 -8.43
CA ALA A 381 -6.41 11.33 -9.35
C ALA A 381 -5.11 11.81 -8.70
N LEU A 382 -4.03 11.83 -9.48
CA LEU A 382 -2.75 12.40 -9.09
C LEU A 382 -2.41 13.56 -10.01
N LEU A 383 -2.22 14.73 -9.42
CA LEU A 383 -1.84 15.95 -10.11
C LEU A 383 -0.45 16.40 -9.64
N ILE A 384 0.30 17.01 -10.55
CA ILE A 384 1.60 17.62 -10.28
C ILE A 384 1.50 19.14 -10.46
N GLU A 385 2.11 19.89 -9.55
CA GLU A 385 2.26 21.34 -9.72
C GLU A 385 3.09 21.65 -10.96
N HIS A 386 2.64 22.58 -11.76
CA HIS A 386 3.32 23.07 -12.95
C HIS A 386 3.38 24.59 -12.91
N ARG A 387 4.58 25.18 -13.00
CA ARG A 387 4.78 26.63 -13.06
C ARG A 387 5.12 27.06 -14.49
N ARG A 388 4.63 28.24 -14.91
CA ARG A 388 5.01 28.81 -16.21
C ARG A 388 6.54 29.00 -16.26
N GLY A 389 7.21 28.22 -17.11
CA GLY A 389 8.68 28.24 -17.25
C GLY A 389 9.38 26.92 -16.88
N ASP A 390 8.71 26.00 -16.25
CA ASP A 390 9.26 24.64 -15.99
C ASP A 390 9.45 23.87 -17.30
N ARG A 391 10.72 23.78 -17.75
CA ARG A 391 11.11 22.99 -18.94
C ARG A 391 11.33 21.50 -18.63
N ARG A 392 11.01 21.02 -17.43
CA ARG A 392 11.13 19.62 -17.04
C ARG A 392 9.76 18.95 -17.16
N GLY A 393 9.52 18.33 -18.29
CA GLY A 393 8.37 17.49 -18.60
C GLY A 393 8.62 16.01 -18.31
#